data_5710d31f351e899ba3799b24f82e6539
#
_entry.id   5710d31f351e899ba3799b24f82e6539
#
_cell.length_a   1.000
_cell.length_b   1.000
_cell.length_c   1.000
_cell.angle_alpha   90.00
_cell.angle_beta   90.00
_cell.angle_gamma   90.00
#
_symmetry.space_group_name_H-M   'P 1'
#
loop_
_entity.id
_entity.type
_entity.pdbx_description
1 polymer ?
#
loop_
_entity_poly.entity_id
_entity_poly.type
_entity_poly.pdbx_seq_one_letter_code
_entity_poly.pdbx_strand_id
1 'polypeptide(L)'
;FTVLTSGGIVRRPALMLKNEEGKYDRVAIYKNKKATEPIVVVPVGKMVSALDEVTKKEETKVAYRSYKLLELDPEGTMVRLWISNALDISNDMLWHPTALHKQVIENVGHVPPVSLIGGEESELVDKIFEPSWDVYDQWQADCLEYLIKANDYDVVFSHLHNVDCAGHQIWHLGKTLEPWKHADEKTYQ
;
A
#
# COMPACT_ATOMS: atom_id res chain seq x y z
N PHE A 1 -7.34 -1.10 -20.30
CA PHE A 1 -7.85 -2.23 -19.50
C PHE A 1 -8.72 -1.74 -18.35
N THR A 2 -9.28 -2.65 -17.59
CA THR A 2 -10.12 -2.31 -16.43
C THR A 2 -9.59 -3.03 -15.21
N VAL A 3 -9.36 -2.26 -14.15
CA VAL A 3 -9.00 -2.77 -12.83
C VAL A 3 -10.28 -3.05 -12.04
N LEU A 4 -10.33 -4.19 -11.38
CA LEU A 4 -11.47 -4.61 -10.55
C LEU A 4 -11.02 -4.66 -9.08
N THR A 5 -11.75 -3.96 -8.21
CA THR A 5 -11.52 -3.96 -6.77
C THR A 5 -12.82 -4.29 -6.01
N SER A 6 -12.78 -4.44 -4.71
CA SER A 6 -13.94 -4.75 -3.88
C SER A 6 -14.73 -5.98 -4.38
N GLY A 7 -14.03 -7.07 -4.69
CA GLY A 7 -14.68 -8.28 -5.23
C GLY A 7 -15.27 -8.11 -6.63
N GLY A 8 -14.76 -7.16 -7.43
CA GLY A 8 -15.23 -6.86 -8.79
C GLY A 8 -16.37 -5.84 -8.86
N ILE A 9 -16.84 -5.33 -7.73
CA ILE A 9 -17.91 -4.32 -7.68
C ILE A 9 -17.42 -2.98 -8.19
N VAL A 10 -16.24 -2.55 -7.75
CA VAL A 10 -15.63 -1.29 -8.19
C VAL A 10 -14.79 -1.55 -9.42
N ARG A 11 -15.10 -0.83 -10.50
CA ARG A 11 -14.42 -0.92 -11.80
C ARG A 11 -13.71 0.39 -12.10
N ARG A 12 -12.41 0.32 -12.37
CA ARG A 12 -11.56 1.47 -12.69
C ARG A 12 -10.95 1.31 -14.07
N PRO A 13 -11.26 2.18 -15.04
CA PRO A 13 -10.52 2.24 -16.30
C PRO A 13 -9.05 2.54 -16.01
N ALA A 14 -8.17 1.89 -16.75
CA ALA A 14 -6.73 2.12 -16.63
C ALA A 14 -6.08 2.22 -18.01
N LEU A 15 -5.13 3.12 -18.13
CA LEU A 15 -4.33 3.36 -19.32
C LEU A 15 -2.86 3.12 -19.03
N MET A 16 -2.19 2.42 -19.90
CA MET A 16 -0.73 2.40 -19.94
C MET A 16 -0.25 3.69 -20.62
N LEU A 17 0.70 4.36 -20.01
CA LEU A 17 1.26 5.62 -20.50
C LEU A 17 2.70 5.41 -20.94
N LYS A 18 3.08 6.09 -22.00
CA LYS A 18 4.44 6.07 -22.55
C LYS A 18 5.29 7.19 -21.94
N ASN A 19 6.58 6.91 -21.83
CA ASN A 19 7.61 7.92 -21.55
C ASN A 19 8.01 8.69 -22.83
N GLU A 20 8.99 9.56 -22.70
CA GLU A 20 9.51 10.39 -23.81
C GLU A 20 10.18 9.53 -24.92
N GLU A 21 10.64 8.32 -24.59
CA GLU A 21 11.23 7.38 -25.55
C GLU A 21 10.15 6.54 -26.27
N GLY A 22 8.88 6.75 -25.99
CA GLY A 22 7.77 6.02 -26.59
C GLY A 22 7.49 4.66 -25.98
N LYS A 23 8.14 4.29 -24.89
CA LYS A 23 7.97 3.01 -24.17
C LYS A 23 6.99 3.17 -23.02
N TYR A 24 6.18 2.13 -22.77
CA TYR A 24 5.28 2.11 -21.62
C TYR A 24 6.07 1.92 -20.32
N ASP A 25 5.88 2.81 -19.34
CA ASP A 25 6.58 2.80 -18.06
C ASP A 25 5.70 3.06 -16.83
N ARG A 26 4.41 3.34 -17.05
CA ARG A 26 3.46 3.64 -15.97
C ARG A 26 2.03 3.33 -16.37
N VAL A 27 1.17 3.19 -15.35
CA VAL A 27 -0.28 2.98 -15.49
C VAL A 27 -1.02 4.10 -14.79
N ALA A 28 -1.93 4.76 -15.47
CA ALA A 28 -2.87 5.72 -14.90
C ALA A 28 -4.22 5.05 -14.66
N ILE A 29 -4.76 5.15 -13.45
CA ILE A 29 -6.05 4.57 -13.04
C ILE A 29 -7.05 5.70 -12.85
N TYR A 30 -8.23 5.57 -13.44
CA TYR A 30 -9.26 6.61 -13.44
C TYR A 30 -10.51 6.16 -12.67
N LYS A 31 -11.24 7.10 -12.09
CA LYS A 31 -12.51 6.83 -11.40
C LYS A 31 -13.56 6.23 -12.34
N ASN A 32 -13.65 6.76 -13.55
CA ASN A 32 -14.55 6.29 -14.62
C ASN A 32 -14.02 6.73 -15.99
N LYS A 33 -14.68 6.30 -17.07
CA LYS A 33 -14.28 6.62 -18.47
C LYS A 33 -14.40 8.10 -18.85
N LYS A 34 -15.09 8.92 -18.06
CA LYS A 34 -15.26 10.37 -18.31
C LYS A 34 -14.31 11.23 -17.49
N ALA A 35 -13.58 10.64 -16.52
CA ALA A 35 -12.64 11.36 -15.72
C ALA A 35 -11.46 11.84 -16.58
N THR A 36 -11.11 13.10 -16.45
CA THR A 36 -9.98 13.72 -17.14
C THR A 36 -8.68 13.53 -16.37
N GLU A 37 -8.78 13.42 -15.04
CA GLU A 37 -7.64 13.21 -14.15
C GLU A 37 -7.65 11.80 -13.58
N PRO A 38 -6.48 11.15 -13.49
CA PRO A 38 -6.37 9.85 -12.85
C PRO A 38 -6.50 9.97 -11.32
N ILE A 39 -7.02 8.91 -10.69
CA ILE A 39 -6.95 8.74 -9.23
C ILE A 39 -5.49 8.60 -8.80
N VAL A 40 -4.73 7.86 -9.59
CA VAL A 40 -3.32 7.55 -9.32
C VAL A 40 -2.58 7.24 -10.62
N VAL A 41 -1.31 7.63 -10.67
CA VAL A 41 -0.35 7.18 -11.70
C VAL A 41 0.69 6.30 -11.02
N VAL A 42 0.81 5.07 -11.47
CA VAL A 42 1.67 4.03 -10.88
C VAL A 42 2.85 3.79 -11.82
N PRO A 43 4.04 4.30 -11.55
CA PRO A 43 5.24 3.97 -12.32
C PRO A 43 5.75 2.57 -11.96
N VAL A 44 6.48 1.95 -12.88
CA VAL A 44 7.11 0.64 -12.64
C VAL A 44 8.02 0.71 -11.40
N GLY A 45 7.90 -0.30 -10.54
CA GLY A 45 8.75 -0.51 -9.38
C GLY A 45 8.49 0.39 -8.16
N LYS A 46 7.61 1.40 -8.25
CA LYS A 46 7.29 2.28 -7.12
C LYS A 46 5.97 1.87 -6.45
N MET A 47 5.95 1.90 -5.13
CA MET A 47 4.73 1.85 -4.34
C MET A 47 4.14 3.26 -4.30
N VAL A 48 2.87 3.41 -4.61
CA VAL A 48 2.13 4.67 -4.53
C VAL A 48 0.78 4.44 -3.86
N SER A 49 0.32 5.43 -3.10
CA SER A 49 -0.97 5.34 -2.41
C SER A 49 -1.87 6.49 -2.82
N ALA A 50 -3.17 6.23 -2.87
CA ALA A 50 -4.16 7.23 -3.26
C ALA A 50 -5.52 6.97 -2.60
N LEU A 51 -6.33 8.04 -2.55
CA LEU A 51 -7.74 7.95 -2.19
C LEU A 51 -8.52 7.25 -3.30
N ASP A 52 -9.35 6.30 -2.92
CA ASP A 52 -10.29 5.61 -3.78
C ASP A 52 -11.58 5.35 -3.01
N GLU A 53 -12.44 4.54 -3.53
CA GLU A 53 -13.71 4.16 -2.93
C GLU A 53 -13.73 2.65 -2.65
N VAL A 54 -14.40 2.27 -1.58
CA VAL A 54 -14.76 0.89 -1.28
C VAL A 54 -16.27 0.79 -1.13
N THR A 55 -16.86 -0.21 -1.77
CA THR A 55 -18.29 -0.49 -1.63
C THR A 55 -18.46 -1.80 -0.86
N LYS A 56 -19.20 -1.74 0.24
CA LYS A 56 -19.55 -2.89 1.07
C LYS A 56 -21.04 -2.77 1.46
N LYS A 57 -21.84 -3.79 1.17
CA LYS A 57 -23.28 -3.83 1.49
C LYS A 57 -24.01 -2.54 1.06
N GLU A 58 -23.86 -2.16 -0.21
CA GLU A 58 -24.49 -0.99 -0.83
C GLU A 58 -24.00 0.38 -0.34
N GLU A 59 -23.16 0.42 0.69
CA GLU A 59 -22.53 1.65 1.16
C GLU A 59 -21.19 1.86 0.48
N THR A 60 -20.96 3.06 -0.06
CA THR A 60 -19.67 3.46 -0.65
C THR A 60 -18.99 4.47 0.26
N LYS A 61 -17.75 4.13 0.67
CA LYS A 61 -16.91 4.96 1.53
C LYS A 61 -15.62 5.35 0.83
N VAL A 62 -15.05 6.46 1.28
CA VAL A 62 -13.69 6.83 0.88
C VAL A 62 -12.71 5.89 1.56
N ALA A 63 -11.77 5.39 0.79
CA ALA A 63 -10.74 4.47 1.25
C ALA A 63 -9.36 4.88 0.75
N TYR A 64 -8.33 4.46 1.46
CA TYR A 64 -6.95 4.61 1.02
C TYR A 64 -6.44 3.27 0.52
N ARG A 65 -5.73 3.28 -0.62
CA ARG A 65 -5.17 2.08 -1.25
C ARG A 65 -3.74 2.33 -1.67
N SER A 66 -2.94 1.28 -1.59
CA SER A 66 -1.61 1.23 -2.19
C SER A 66 -1.65 0.45 -3.50
N TYR A 67 -0.83 0.88 -4.43
CA TYR A 67 -0.70 0.31 -5.78
C TYR A 67 0.77 0.12 -6.09
N LYS A 68 1.11 -1.00 -6.75
CA LYS A 68 2.45 -1.23 -7.26
C LYS A 68 2.40 -1.91 -8.61
N LEU A 69 3.03 -1.31 -9.60
CA LEU A 69 3.20 -1.90 -10.92
C LEU A 69 4.42 -2.82 -10.86
N LEU A 70 4.16 -4.12 -10.80
CA LEU A 70 5.20 -5.14 -10.65
C LEU A 70 5.96 -5.35 -11.96
N GLU A 71 5.21 -5.38 -13.06
CA GLU A 71 5.74 -5.60 -14.40
C GLU A 71 4.92 -4.80 -15.42
N LEU A 72 5.60 -4.21 -16.37
CA LEU A 72 5.02 -3.61 -17.56
C LEU A 72 5.97 -3.83 -18.72
N ASP A 73 5.51 -4.54 -19.74
CA ASP A 73 6.26 -4.67 -20.97
C ASP A 73 6.35 -3.31 -21.68
N PRO A 74 7.54 -2.85 -22.07
CA PRO A 74 7.71 -1.58 -22.78
C PRO A 74 6.89 -1.43 -24.05
N GLU A 75 6.55 -2.55 -24.72
CA GLU A 75 5.67 -2.57 -25.89
C GLU A 75 4.17 -2.68 -25.54
N GLY A 76 3.85 -2.81 -24.24
CA GLY A 76 2.47 -2.83 -23.73
C GLY A 76 1.74 -4.16 -23.92
N THR A 77 2.44 -5.25 -24.13
CA THR A 77 1.83 -6.58 -24.32
C THR A 77 1.44 -7.25 -23.01
N MET A 78 2.07 -6.85 -21.89
CA MET A 78 1.82 -7.42 -20.56
C MET A 78 1.86 -6.35 -19.47
N VAL A 79 0.96 -6.47 -18.50
CA VAL A 79 0.92 -5.65 -17.29
C VAL A 79 0.59 -6.52 -16.08
N ARG A 80 1.37 -6.36 -14.99
CA ARG A 80 1.11 -7.00 -13.69
C ARG A 80 1.05 -5.91 -12.63
N LEU A 81 -0.15 -5.66 -12.12
CA LEU A 81 -0.43 -4.62 -11.13
C LEU A 81 -0.91 -5.26 -9.83
N TRP A 82 -0.28 -4.91 -8.72
CA TRP A 82 -0.77 -5.23 -7.39
C TRP A 82 -1.54 -4.05 -6.79
N ILE A 83 -2.61 -4.37 -6.06
CA ILE A 83 -3.48 -3.40 -5.39
C ILE A 83 -3.76 -3.93 -3.98
N SER A 84 -3.56 -3.09 -2.98
CA SER A 84 -3.85 -3.42 -1.58
C SER A 84 -5.35 -3.58 -1.31
N ASN A 85 -5.67 -4.12 -0.15
CA ASN A 85 -6.99 -3.93 0.45
C ASN A 85 -7.28 -2.44 0.63
N ALA A 86 -8.57 -2.09 0.67
CA ALA A 86 -9.02 -0.74 0.98
C ALA A 86 -8.99 -0.51 2.49
N LEU A 87 -8.32 0.55 2.93
CA LEU A 87 -8.37 1.01 4.30
C LEU A 87 -9.44 2.10 4.43
N ASP A 88 -10.49 1.86 5.23
CA ASP A 88 -11.50 2.88 5.56
C ASP A 88 -10.84 3.98 6.41
N ILE A 89 -10.72 5.16 5.85
CA ILE A 89 -10.08 6.31 6.48
C ILE A 89 -11.07 7.24 7.19
N SER A 90 -12.36 6.91 7.16
CA SER A 90 -13.41 7.73 7.79
C SER A 90 -13.59 7.44 9.28
N ASN A 91 -12.98 6.36 9.79
CA ASN A 91 -13.14 5.93 11.17
C ASN A 91 -12.18 6.67 12.11
N ASP A 92 -12.71 7.69 12.79
CA ASP A 92 -11.98 8.48 13.79
C ASP A 92 -12.04 7.85 15.21
N MET A 93 -12.86 6.82 15.42
CA MET A 93 -13.04 6.18 16.72
C MET A 93 -11.81 5.44 17.24
N LEU A 94 -10.85 5.17 16.37
CA LEU A 94 -9.56 4.57 16.75
C LEU A 94 -8.57 5.59 17.35
N TRP A 95 -8.94 6.88 17.33
CA TRP A 95 -8.11 7.98 17.80
C TRP A 95 -8.64 8.58 19.09
N HIS A 96 -7.77 8.76 20.08
CA HIS A 96 -8.14 9.40 21.33
C HIS A 96 -7.13 10.48 21.75
N PRO A 97 -7.53 11.74 21.90
CA PRO A 97 -8.84 12.29 21.53
C PRO A 97 -9.09 12.24 20.02
N THR A 98 -10.34 12.16 19.58
CA THR A 98 -10.72 12.03 18.16
C THR A 98 -10.19 13.18 17.28
N ALA A 99 -9.95 14.35 17.89
CA ALA A 99 -9.34 15.49 17.19
C ALA A 99 -7.96 15.17 16.60
N LEU A 100 -7.19 14.20 17.16
CA LEU A 100 -5.90 13.78 16.64
C LEU A 100 -6.02 13.21 15.22
N HIS A 101 -7.11 12.52 14.90
CA HIS A 101 -7.34 11.97 13.55
C HIS A 101 -7.19 13.06 12.48
N LYS A 102 -7.93 14.16 12.65
CA LYS A 102 -7.85 15.28 11.72
C LYS A 102 -6.47 15.92 11.67
N GLN A 103 -5.86 16.14 12.83
CA GLN A 103 -4.52 16.74 12.91
C GLN A 103 -3.46 15.90 12.19
N VAL A 104 -3.47 14.59 12.39
CA VAL A 104 -2.51 13.69 11.74
C VAL A 104 -2.74 13.65 10.22
N ILE A 105 -3.99 13.56 9.75
CA ILE A 105 -4.28 13.57 8.32
C ILE A 105 -3.81 14.87 7.66
N GLU A 106 -4.03 16.01 8.29
CA GLU A 106 -3.66 17.33 7.73
C GLU A 106 -2.15 17.58 7.72
N ASN A 107 -1.38 16.99 8.64
CA ASN A 107 0.03 17.30 8.81
C ASN A 107 0.99 16.16 8.42
N VAL A 108 0.52 14.92 8.42
CA VAL A 108 1.31 13.74 8.10
C VAL A 108 0.72 12.98 6.90
N GLY A 109 -0.60 12.89 6.85
CA GLY A 109 -1.32 12.16 5.80
C GLY A 109 -2.05 10.91 6.32
N HIS A 110 -2.67 10.20 5.40
CA HIS A 110 -3.43 8.99 5.72
C HIS A 110 -2.49 7.81 6.02
N VAL A 111 -2.94 6.95 6.95
CA VAL A 111 -2.26 5.67 7.22
C VAL A 111 -2.20 4.85 5.93
N PRO A 112 -1.02 4.49 5.42
CA PRO A 112 -0.93 3.65 4.24
C PRO A 112 -1.32 2.21 4.55
N PRO A 113 -2.06 1.54 3.66
CA PRO A 113 -2.33 0.12 3.81
C PRO A 113 -1.06 -0.71 3.65
N VAL A 114 -0.85 -1.67 4.53
CA VAL A 114 0.25 -2.63 4.46
C VAL A 114 -0.22 -3.95 3.87
N SER A 115 0.72 -4.78 3.43
CA SER A 115 0.47 -6.13 2.95
C SER A 115 1.16 -7.16 3.83
N LEU A 116 0.48 -8.27 4.08
CA LEU A 116 1.04 -9.46 4.71
C LEU A 116 1.33 -10.56 3.68
N ILE A 117 1.33 -10.22 2.38
CA ILE A 117 1.68 -11.16 1.31
C ILE A 117 3.18 -11.42 1.35
N GLY A 118 3.58 -12.66 1.27
CA GLY A 118 4.98 -13.02 1.09
C GLY A 118 5.44 -14.24 1.87
N GLY A 119 4.65 -14.79 2.77
CA GLY A 119 5.09 -15.91 3.60
C GLY A 119 5.55 -17.16 2.83
N GLU A 120 4.97 -17.42 1.66
CA GLU A 120 5.29 -18.59 0.82
C GLU A 120 5.89 -18.21 -0.54
N GLU A 121 5.86 -16.93 -0.92
CA GLU A 121 6.29 -16.42 -2.21
C GLU A 121 7.36 -15.35 -2.03
N SER A 122 8.63 -15.76 -1.94
CA SER A 122 9.78 -14.86 -1.70
C SER A 122 9.85 -13.68 -2.69
N GLU A 123 9.47 -13.92 -3.96
CA GLU A 123 9.40 -12.85 -4.97
C GLU A 123 8.42 -11.73 -4.57
N LEU A 124 7.33 -12.05 -3.87
CA LEU A 124 6.35 -11.08 -3.43
C LEU A 124 6.75 -10.39 -2.12
N VAL A 125 7.64 -10.98 -1.32
CA VAL A 125 8.23 -10.32 -0.15
C VAL A 125 8.95 -9.05 -0.60
N ASP A 126 9.95 -9.17 -1.47
CA ASP A 126 10.74 -8.05 -1.97
C ASP A 126 9.88 -7.02 -2.75
N LYS A 127 8.88 -7.51 -3.47
CA LYS A 127 8.10 -6.66 -4.38
C LYS A 127 6.91 -5.98 -3.72
N ILE A 128 6.35 -6.53 -2.65
CA ILE A 128 5.11 -6.06 -2.02
C ILE A 128 5.26 -5.87 -0.52
N PHE A 129 5.69 -6.92 0.20
CA PHE A 129 5.76 -6.87 1.67
C PHE A 129 6.70 -5.74 2.12
N GLU A 130 7.98 -5.83 1.83
CA GLU A 130 8.96 -4.81 2.22
C GLU A 130 8.54 -3.40 1.80
N PRO A 131 8.27 -3.11 0.51
CA PRO A 131 7.91 -1.75 0.12
C PRO A 131 6.63 -1.21 0.74
N SER A 132 5.68 -2.07 1.11
CA SER A 132 4.46 -1.62 1.79
C SER A 132 4.72 -1.25 3.25
N TRP A 133 5.62 -1.99 3.90
CA TRP A 133 6.03 -1.72 5.27
C TRP A 133 6.97 -0.53 5.37
N ASP A 134 7.89 -0.33 4.41
CA ASP A 134 8.73 0.86 4.34
C ASP A 134 7.89 2.15 4.32
N VAL A 135 6.84 2.17 3.49
CA VAL A 135 5.93 3.33 3.42
C VAL A 135 5.16 3.53 4.74
N TYR A 136 4.72 2.43 5.37
CA TYR A 136 4.02 2.48 6.65
C TYR A 136 4.94 2.93 7.79
N ASP A 137 6.17 2.42 7.85
CA ASP A 137 7.14 2.76 8.89
C ASP A 137 7.55 4.23 8.80
N GLN A 138 7.75 4.73 7.58
CA GLN A 138 8.03 6.15 7.38
C GLN A 138 6.84 7.00 7.87
N TRP A 139 5.60 6.62 7.49
CA TRP A 139 4.41 7.30 7.99
C TRP A 139 4.32 7.25 9.53
N GLN A 140 4.64 6.12 10.13
CA GLN A 140 4.61 5.95 11.61
C GLN A 140 5.67 6.83 12.28
N ALA A 141 6.87 6.91 11.71
CA ALA A 141 7.94 7.79 12.20
C ALA A 141 7.53 9.27 12.09
N ASP A 142 7.01 9.69 10.94
CA ASP A 142 6.55 11.06 10.71
C ASP A 142 5.39 11.43 11.64
N CYS A 143 4.46 10.50 11.87
CA CYS A 143 3.35 10.68 12.81
C CYS A 143 3.85 10.85 14.25
N LEU A 144 4.78 10.01 14.68
CA LEU A 144 5.37 10.09 16.02
C LEU A 144 6.13 11.42 16.20
N GLU A 145 6.95 11.79 15.22
CA GLU A 145 7.68 13.06 15.23
C GLU A 145 6.74 14.25 15.31
N TYR A 146 5.68 14.27 14.48
CA TYR A 146 4.67 15.30 14.51
C TYR A 146 3.99 15.41 15.89
N LEU A 147 3.52 14.29 16.43
CA LEU A 147 2.81 14.27 17.72
C LEU A 147 3.69 14.76 18.88
N ILE A 148 4.98 14.39 18.90
CA ILE A 148 5.93 14.86 19.90
C ILE A 148 6.16 16.37 19.79
N LYS A 149 6.28 16.89 18.55
CA LYS A 149 6.52 18.32 18.33
C LYS A 149 5.28 19.20 18.53
N ALA A 150 4.11 18.67 18.24
CA ALA A 150 2.84 19.42 18.29
C ALA A 150 2.19 19.44 19.68
N ASN A 151 2.63 18.57 20.60
CA ASN A 151 2.04 18.41 21.92
C ASN A 151 3.12 18.42 22.99
N ASP A 152 2.72 18.77 24.22
CA ASP A 152 3.59 18.78 25.39
C ASP A 152 3.35 17.49 26.20
N TYR A 153 3.99 16.41 25.76
CA TYR A 153 3.87 15.09 26.40
C TYR A 153 5.06 14.84 27.35
N ASP A 154 4.78 14.45 28.59
CA ASP A 154 5.79 13.99 29.53
C ASP A 154 6.30 12.58 29.20
N VAL A 155 5.43 11.74 28.64
CA VAL A 155 5.73 10.35 28.29
C VAL A 155 5.10 10.01 26.95
N VAL A 156 5.89 9.40 26.08
CA VAL A 156 5.42 8.85 24.79
C VAL A 156 5.68 7.36 24.76
N PHE A 157 4.64 6.58 24.49
CA PHE A 157 4.73 5.14 24.31
C PHE A 157 4.30 4.77 22.89
N SER A 158 5.18 4.13 22.15
CA SER A 158 4.94 3.74 20.77
C SER A 158 5.27 2.27 20.52
N HIS A 159 4.58 1.66 19.58
CA HIS A 159 4.82 0.30 19.12
C HIS A 159 5.14 0.31 17.62
N LEU A 160 6.35 -0.14 17.27
CA LEU A 160 6.78 -0.34 15.88
C LEU A 160 6.44 -1.77 15.48
N HIS A 161 5.42 -1.94 14.66
CA HIS A 161 4.82 -3.25 14.38
C HIS A 161 5.50 -4.03 13.25
N ASN A 162 6.33 -3.38 12.44
CA ASN A 162 6.99 -4.01 11.28
C ASN A 162 7.92 -5.17 11.68
N VAL A 163 8.72 -5.01 12.73
CA VAL A 163 9.65 -6.06 13.20
C VAL A 163 8.90 -7.32 13.62
N ASP A 164 7.79 -7.15 14.33
CA ASP A 164 6.89 -8.24 14.72
C ASP A 164 6.28 -8.92 13.51
N CYS A 165 5.71 -8.14 12.60
CA CYS A 165 5.13 -8.65 11.35
C CYS A 165 6.16 -9.34 10.46
N ALA A 166 7.35 -8.78 10.31
CA ALA A 166 8.44 -9.41 9.57
C ALA A 166 8.82 -10.75 10.22
N GLY A 167 8.94 -10.79 11.55
CA GLY A 167 9.18 -12.02 12.29
C GLY A 167 8.13 -13.10 12.01
N HIS A 168 6.85 -12.73 12.00
CA HIS A 168 5.77 -13.65 11.70
C HIS A 168 5.74 -14.12 10.25
N GLN A 169 6.11 -13.28 9.29
CA GLN A 169 5.99 -13.58 7.87
C GLN A 169 7.23 -14.26 7.28
N ILE A 170 8.43 -13.87 7.71
CA ILE A 170 9.67 -14.28 7.03
C ILE A 170 10.66 -15.06 7.90
N TRP A 171 10.54 -15.04 9.23
CA TRP A 171 11.45 -15.75 10.13
C TRP A 171 11.63 -17.23 9.79
N HIS A 172 10.54 -17.90 9.39
CA HIS A 172 10.55 -19.31 9.03
C HIS A 172 11.30 -19.60 7.74
N LEU A 173 11.45 -18.63 6.83
CA LEU A 173 12.11 -18.80 5.55
C LEU A 173 13.59 -19.19 5.73
N GLY A 174 14.21 -18.77 6.80
CA GLY A 174 15.59 -19.13 7.12
C GLY A 174 15.76 -20.47 7.83
N LYS A 175 14.68 -21.21 8.08
CA LYS A 175 14.74 -22.48 8.80
C LYS A 175 14.39 -23.64 7.89
N THR A 176 15.18 -24.73 8.00
CA THR A 176 14.93 -26.00 7.32
C THR A 176 13.79 -26.79 7.98
N LEU A 177 12.66 -26.14 8.23
CA LEU A 177 11.47 -26.79 8.79
C LEU A 177 10.53 -27.19 7.65
N GLU A 178 10.01 -28.43 7.72
CA GLU A 178 8.83 -28.77 6.96
C GLU A 178 7.64 -27.94 7.48
N PRO A 179 6.85 -27.27 6.68
CA PRO A 179 6.75 -27.25 5.20
C PRO A 179 7.57 -26.14 4.51
N TRP A 180 8.58 -25.58 5.15
CA TRP A 180 9.30 -24.37 4.71
C TRP A 180 10.54 -24.68 3.85
N LYS A 181 10.43 -25.64 2.97
CA LYS A 181 11.56 -26.11 2.09
C LYS A 181 12.00 -25.13 1.02
N HIS A 182 11.27 -24.07 0.79
CA HIS A 182 11.52 -23.14 -0.32
C HIS A 182 12.04 -21.80 0.16
N ALA A 183 12.60 -21.77 1.37
CA ALA A 183 13.18 -20.56 1.91
C ALA A 183 14.27 -20.01 0.97
N ASP A 184 14.15 -18.77 0.60
CA ASP A 184 15.16 -18.04 -0.16
C ASP A 184 16.16 -17.43 0.84
N GLU A 185 17.44 -17.80 0.69
CA GLU A 185 18.52 -17.32 1.55
C GLU A 185 18.60 -15.77 1.58
N LYS A 186 18.30 -15.13 0.44
CA LYS A 186 18.24 -13.66 0.33
C LYS A 186 17.14 -13.04 1.21
N THR A 187 16.01 -13.70 1.33
CA THR A 187 14.90 -13.22 2.15
C THR A 187 15.18 -13.40 3.65
N TYR A 188 16.09 -14.32 4.00
CA TYR A 188 16.49 -14.57 5.37
C TYR A 188 17.54 -13.58 5.88
N GLN A 189 18.41 -13.10 5.02
CA GLN A 189 19.47 -12.13 5.34
C GLN A 189 18.90 -10.71 5.51
#